data_1b3070b2db1a62bbc3f369a30a568f16
#
_entry.id   1b3070b2db1a62bbc3f369a30a568f16
#
_cell.length_a   1.000
_cell.length_b   1.000
_cell.length_c   1.000
_cell.angle_alpha   90.00
_cell.angle_beta   90.00
_cell.angle_gamma   90.00
#
_symmetry.space_group_name_H-M   'P 1'
#
loop_
_entity.id
_entity.type
_entity.pdbx_description
1 polymer ?
#
loop_
_entity_poly.entity_id
_entity_poly.type
_entity_poly.pdbx_seq_one_letter_code
_entity_poly.pdbx_strand_id
1 'polypeptide(L)'
;MKSATIKIYKSLVTAEIDAHTFKRVDGVLSAESDQLKNAVSSDAEEELDATLLIRYIESRDAMLRKKLAFCLNHSEEDDLVVTNEVDQSDALEYQLSVPDSYDKQRLKALAQKIHNYIVQGTLHDWYSEQNLKGNVSADELEEMESAIACMLRSSYVKRPLQPFGPRN
;
A
#
# COMPACT_ATOMS: atom_id res chain seq x y z
N MET A 1 12.40 2.02 22.23
CA MET A 1 11.86 2.09 20.85
C MET A 1 13.00 1.94 19.88
N LYS A 2 12.86 1.13 18.86
CA LYS A 2 13.87 0.94 17.81
C LYS A 2 13.35 1.41 16.47
N SER A 3 14.26 1.83 15.59
CA SER A 3 13.94 2.16 14.21
C SER A 3 13.87 0.87 13.38
N ALA A 4 12.88 0.80 12.51
CA ALA A 4 12.72 -0.29 11.55
C ALA A 4 12.35 0.31 10.18
N THR A 5 12.98 -0.19 9.13
CA THR A 5 12.68 0.24 7.76
C THR A 5 12.00 -0.88 7.00
N ILE A 6 10.87 -0.57 6.37
CA ILE A 6 10.18 -1.44 5.43
C ILE A 6 10.33 -0.82 4.04
N LYS A 7 10.72 -1.63 3.06
CA LYS A 7 10.81 -1.25 1.65
C LYS A 7 9.81 -2.05 0.85
N ILE A 8 8.96 -1.36 0.10
CA ILE A 8 8.01 -1.95 -0.85
C ILE A 8 8.45 -1.52 -2.25
N TYR A 9 8.78 -2.47 -3.09
CA TYR A 9 9.27 -2.21 -4.44
C TYR A 9 8.09 -2.02 -5.40
N LYS A 10 8.05 -0.87 -6.08
CA LYS A 10 7.00 -0.53 -7.07
C LYS A 10 6.98 -1.54 -8.21
N SER A 11 8.14 -2.02 -8.65
CA SER A 11 8.26 -3.07 -9.68
C SER A 11 7.57 -4.38 -9.29
N LEU A 12 7.64 -4.79 -8.01
CA LEU A 12 6.92 -5.98 -7.53
C LEU A 12 5.41 -5.74 -7.43
N VAL A 13 5.00 -4.55 -7.01
CA VAL A 13 3.58 -4.15 -6.98
C VAL A 13 3.01 -4.17 -8.40
N THR A 14 3.68 -3.57 -9.37
CA THR A 14 3.28 -3.55 -10.78
C THR A 14 3.16 -4.96 -11.35
N ALA A 15 4.17 -5.82 -11.13
CA ALA A 15 4.14 -7.20 -11.61
C ALA A 15 2.95 -8.01 -11.03
N GLU A 16 2.56 -7.76 -9.77
CA GLU A 16 1.39 -8.41 -9.18
C GLU A 16 0.08 -7.86 -9.74
N ILE A 17 -0.01 -6.55 -10.00
CA ILE A 17 -1.14 -5.92 -10.65
C ILE A 17 -1.34 -6.49 -12.06
N ASP A 18 -0.27 -6.61 -12.84
CA ASP A 18 -0.30 -7.21 -14.17
C ASP A 18 -0.80 -8.65 -14.15
N ALA A 19 -0.34 -9.44 -13.17
CA ALA A 19 -0.79 -10.80 -13.00
C ALA A 19 -2.30 -10.90 -12.64
N HIS A 20 -2.82 -9.95 -11.86
CA HIS A 20 -4.24 -9.88 -11.52
C HIS A 20 -5.10 -9.43 -12.70
N THR A 21 -4.65 -8.43 -13.46
CA THR A 21 -5.33 -7.94 -14.66
C THR A 21 -5.35 -8.99 -15.75
N PHE A 22 -4.23 -9.66 -16.00
CA PHE A 22 -4.14 -10.72 -16.99
C PHE A 22 -5.08 -11.89 -16.70
N LYS A 23 -5.11 -12.37 -15.47
CA LYS A 23 -6.05 -13.44 -15.05
C LYS A 23 -7.51 -13.05 -15.22
N ARG A 24 -7.85 -11.77 -15.00
CA ARG A 24 -9.21 -11.28 -15.18
C ARG A 24 -9.58 -11.17 -16.66
N VAL A 25 -8.65 -10.73 -17.50
CA VAL A 25 -8.84 -10.67 -18.96
C VAL A 25 -9.08 -12.06 -19.52
N ASP A 26 -8.31 -13.06 -19.11
CA ASP A 26 -8.53 -14.47 -19.53
C ASP A 26 -9.90 -15.01 -19.09
N GLY A 27 -10.37 -14.63 -17.90
CA GLY A 27 -11.70 -15.03 -17.40
C GLY A 27 -12.86 -14.31 -18.10
N VAL A 28 -12.66 -13.09 -18.60
CA VAL A 28 -13.66 -12.24 -19.27
C VAL A 28 -13.64 -12.43 -20.79
N LEU A 29 -12.51 -12.86 -21.38
CA LEU A 29 -12.37 -13.15 -22.82
C LEU A 29 -13.36 -14.18 -23.37
N SER A 30 -14.02 -14.93 -22.48
CA SER A 30 -15.12 -15.81 -22.87
C SER A 30 -16.47 -15.11 -23.08
N ALA A 31 -16.64 -13.84 -22.69
CA ALA A 31 -17.94 -13.17 -22.68
C ALA A 31 -18.00 -11.80 -23.39
N GLU A 32 -16.94 -10.94 -23.39
CA GLU A 32 -17.02 -9.54 -23.87
C GLU A 32 -15.72 -9.01 -24.51
N SER A 33 -15.09 -9.79 -25.36
CA SER A 33 -13.66 -9.66 -25.72
C SER A 33 -13.22 -8.48 -26.60
N ASP A 34 -14.12 -7.74 -27.23
CA ASP A 34 -13.71 -6.78 -28.27
C ASP A 34 -13.37 -5.37 -27.75
N GLN A 35 -13.90 -4.97 -26.60
CA GLN A 35 -13.60 -3.66 -26.02
C GLN A 35 -12.28 -3.62 -25.22
N LEU A 36 -11.90 -4.72 -24.60
CA LEU A 36 -10.65 -4.82 -23.84
C LEU A 36 -9.42 -5.03 -24.72
N LYS A 37 -9.58 -5.68 -25.89
CA LYS A 37 -8.48 -5.83 -26.84
C LYS A 37 -8.03 -4.51 -27.47
N ASN A 38 -8.94 -3.54 -27.59
CA ASN A 38 -8.62 -2.21 -28.11
C ASN A 38 -7.95 -1.30 -27.07
N ALA A 39 -8.03 -1.64 -25.79
CA ALA A 39 -7.38 -0.89 -24.70
C ALA A 39 -5.91 -1.29 -24.46
N VAL A 40 -5.43 -2.37 -25.07
CA VAL A 40 -4.10 -2.98 -24.79
C VAL A 40 -3.10 -2.83 -25.93
N SER A 41 -3.39 -2.10 -27.00
CA SER A 41 -2.57 -2.18 -28.23
C SER A 41 -2.08 -0.87 -28.81
N SER A 42 -1.32 -0.04 -28.05
CA SER A 42 -0.33 0.85 -28.66
C SER A 42 0.81 1.15 -27.70
N ASP A 43 2.06 1.15 -28.19
CA ASP A 43 3.28 1.42 -27.39
C ASP A 43 3.23 2.77 -26.65
N ALA A 44 2.51 3.76 -27.16
CA ALA A 44 2.32 5.06 -26.52
C ALA A 44 1.27 5.04 -25.41
N GLU A 45 0.28 4.15 -25.47
CA GLU A 45 -0.70 3.90 -24.42
C GLU A 45 -0.06 3.13 -23.27
N GLU A 46 0.83 2.17 -23.54
CA GLU A 46 1.56 1.42 -22.50
C GLU A 46 2.42 2.33 -21.62
N GLU A 47 3.09 3.33 -22.18
CA GLU A 47 3.92 4.27 -21.41
C GLU A 47 3.06 5.21 -20.56
N LEU A 48 1.92 5.67 -21.09
CA LEU A 48 0.96 6.49 -20.36
C LEU A 48 0.30 5.70 -19.22
N ASP A 49 -0.08 4.47 -19.48
CA ASP A 49 -0.68 3.57 -18.49
C ASP A 49 0.30 3.23 -17.36
N ALA A 50 1.58 3.02 -17.67
CA ALA A 50 2.63 2.81 -16.69
C ALA A 50 2.79 4.03 -15.78
N THR A 51 2.77 5.25 -16.33
CA THR A 51 2.86 6.49 -15.55
C THR A 51 1.64 6.69 -14.64
N LEU A 52 0.45 6.40 -15.15
CA LEU A 52 -0.79 6.48 -14.37
C LEU A 52 -0.78 5.44 -13.24
N LEU A 53 -0.33 4.23 -13.51
CA LEU A 53 -0.22 3.17 -12.51
C LEU A 53 0.71 3.56 -11.35
N ILE A 54 1.86 4.16 -11.67
CA ILE A 54 2.78 4.67 -10.64
C ILE A 54 2.12 5.76 -9.80
N ARG A 55 1.36 6.67 -10.41
CA ARG A 55 0.61 7.71 -9.68
C ARG A 55 -0.43 7.14 -8.72
N TYR A 56 -1.11 6.06 -9.10
CA TYR A 56 -2.03 5.38 -8.19
C TYR A 56 -1.29 4.72 -7.02
N ILE A 57 -0.16 4.06 -7.30
CA ILE A 57 0.70 3.50 -6.26
C ILE A 57 1.13 4.60 -5.26
N GLU A 58 1.60 5.74 -5.74
CA GLU A 58 2.02 6.86 -4.91
C GLU A 58 0.86 7.50 -4.13
N SER A 59 -0.32 7.59 -4.74
CA SER A 59 -1.53 8.06 -4.07
C SER A 59 -1.91 7.15 -2.89
N ARG A 60 -1.87 5.84 -3.08
CA ARG A 60 -2.14 4.85 -2.02
C ARG A 60 -1.07 4.85 -0.94
N ASP A 61 0.19 5.01 -1.32
CA ASP A 61 1.28 5.22 -0.36
C ASP A 61 1.04 6.45 0.52
N ALA A 62 0.69 7.59 -0.08
CA ALA A 62 0.41 8.83 0.64
C ALA A 62 -0.77 8.70 1.63
N MET A 63 -1.84 7.99 1.24
CA MET A 63 -2.97 7.71 2.13
C MET A 63 -2.54 6.87 3.33
N LEU A 64 -1.77 5.82 3.09
CA LEU A 64 -1.27 4.96 4.16
C LEU A 64 -0.31 5.71 5.09
N ARG A 65 0.62 6.52 4.55
CA ARG A 65 1.54 7.35 5.36
C ARG A 65 0.77 8.30 6.27
N LYS A 66 -0.29 8.92 5.79
CA LYS A 66 -1.16 9.75 6.62
C LYS A 66 -1.75 8.98 7.80
N LYS A 67 -2.17 7.73 7.58
CA LYS A 67 -2.71 6.84 8.63
C LYS A 67 -1.63 6.40 9.62
N LEU A 68 -0.39 6.25 9.16
CA LEU A 68 0.78 5.80 9.93
C LEU A 68 1.63 6.95 10.51
N ALA A 69 1.21 8.20 10.37
CA ALA A 69 1.97 9.38 10.81
C ALA A 69 2.41 9.32 12.28
N PHE A 70 1.65 8.61 13.15
CA PHE A 70 1.97 8.46 14.57
C PHE A 70 3.23 7.62 14.86
N CYS A 71 3.72 6.84 13.89
CA CYS A 71 4.88 5.95 14.06
C CYS A 71 5.94 6.11 12.96
N LEU A 72 5.70 6.97 11.98
CA LEU A 72 6.72 7.31 10.97
C LEU A 72 7.76 8.24 11.59
N ASN A 73 9.02 7.92 11.38
CA ASN A 73 10.12 8.82 11.70
C ASN A 73 10.19 9.89 10.60
N HIS A 74 10.01 11.13 10.98
CA HIS A 74 10.30 12.27 10.11
C HIS A 74 11.78 12.62 10.25
N SER A 75 12.53 12.60 9.16
CA SER A 75 13.84 13.22 9.14
C SER A 75 13.64 14.75 9.19
N GLU A 76 14.27 15.41 10.13
CA GLU A 76 14.16 16.88 10.30
C GLU A 76 14.86 17.68 9.18
N GLU A 77 15.52 16.99 8.23
CA GLU A 77 16.39 17.59 7.21
C GLU A 77 15.79 17.60 5.79
N ASP A 78 14.56 17.17 5.59
CA ASP A 78 13.97 17.20 4.26
C ASP A 78 13.51 18.63 3.91
N ASP A 79 14.24 19.28 3.01
CA ASP A 79 13.75 20.45 2.30
C ASP A 79 12.38 20.08 1.68
N LEU A 80 11.34 20.83 2.07
CA LEU A 80 9.97 20.62 1.59
C LEU A 80 9.84 20.99 0.11
N VAL A 81 10.56 20.30 -0.76
CA VAL A 81 10.44 20.44 -2.22
C VAL A 81 9.39 19.47 -2.70
N VAL A 82 8.27 19.97 -3.17
CA VAL A 82 7.20 19.17 -3.78
C VAL A 82 7.19 19.44 -5.28
N THR A 83 7.33 18.38 -6.07
CA THR A 83 7.19 18.42 -7.52
C THR A 83 5.97 17.63 -7.96
N ASN A 84 5.48 17.87 -9.17
CA ASN A 84 4.44 17.06 -9.80
C ASN A 84 5.02 15.93 -10.66
N GLU A 85 6.32 15.72 -10.58
CA GLU A 85 7.02 14.63 -11.24
C GLU A 85 6.80 13.31 -10.50
N VAL A 86 6.74 12.21 -11.25
CA VAL A 86 6.67 10.87 -10.68
C VAL A 86 8.01 10.53 -10.06
N ASP A 87 7.97 10.02 -8.82
CA ASP A 87 9.18 9.57 -8.14
C ASP A 87 9.81 8.38 -8.89
N GLN A 88 11.02 8.57 -9.37
CA GLN A 88 11.79 7.56 -10.09
C GLN A 88 12.35 6.45 -9.18
N SER A 89 12.27 6.63 -7.86
CA SER A 89 12.67 5.59 -6.90
C SER A 89 11.77 4.36 -7.05
N ASP A 90 12.37 3.18 -7.17
CA ASP A 90 11.63 1.91 -7.20
C ASP A 90 11.09 1.51 -5.82
N ALA A 91 11.60 2.07 -4.73
CA ALA A 91 11.23 1.66 -3.38
C ALA A 91 10.42 2.72 -2.62
N LEU A 92 9.24 2.32 -2.12
CA LEU A 92 8.50 3.04 -1.10
C LEU A 92 9.09 2.67 0.26
N GLU A 93 9.75 3.61 0.94
CA GLU A 93 10.41 3.37 2.22
C GLU A 93 9.56 3.87 3.39
N TYR A 94 9.31 2.99 4.36
CA TYR A 94 8.63 3.31 5.62
C TYR A 94 9.64 3.20 6.76
N GLN A 95 10.09 4.32 7.26
CA GLN A 95 10.92 4.39 8.46
C GLN A 95 10.01 4.47 9.68
N LEU A 96 9.94 3.40 10.43
CA LEU A 96 8.99 3.22 11.53
C LEU A 96 9.71 3.23 12.88
N SER A 97 9.13 3.95 13.85
CA SER A 97 9.49 3.81 15.24
C SER A 97 8.64 2.69 15.85
N VAL A 98 9.26 1.58 16.24
CA VAL A 98 8.55 0.42 16.76
C VAL A 98 9.05 0.04 18.17
N PRO A 99 8.20 -0.57 19.02
CA PRO A 99 8.62 -1.07 20.32
C PRO A 99 9.74 -2.11 20.19
N ASP A 100 10.57 -2.21 21.25
CA ASP A 100 11.71 -3.15 21.29
C ASP A 100 11.28 -4.62 21.17
N SER A 101 10.04 -4.92 21.59
CA SER A 101 9.40 -6.23 21.46
C SER A 101 8.98 -6.62 20.04
N TYR A 102 9.09 -5.69 19.08
CA TYR A 102 8.73 -5.96 17.69
C TYR A 102 9.82 -6.79 17.02
N ASP A 103 9.49 -7.99 16.58
CA ASP A 103 10.41 -8.93 15.94
C ASP A 103 10.40 -8.85 14.41
N LYS A 104 11.36 -9.52 13.79
CA LYS A 104 11.51 -9.55 12.32
C LYS A 104 10.31 -10.19 11.62
N GLN A 105 9.64 -11.17 12.26
CA GLN A 105 8.48 -11.85 11.65
C GLN A 105 7.27 -10.91 11.59
N ARG A 106 7.05 -10.12 12.65
CA ARG A 106 5.99 -9.10 12.66
C ARG A 106 6.23 -8.01 11.62
N LEU A 107 7.47 -7.57 11.46
CA LEU A 107 7.83 -6.61 10.41
C LEU A 107 7.58 -7.18 9.02
N LYS A 108 7.91 -8.47 8.81
CA LYS A 108 7.63 -9.14 7.53
C LYS A 108 6.13 -9.25 7.25
N ALA A 109 5.33 -9.60 8.25
CA ALA A 109 3.88 -9.67 8.12
C ALA A 109 3.27 -8.28 7.87
N LEU A 110 3.80 -7.24 8.50
CA LEU A 110 3.40 -5.85 8.27
C LEU A 110 3.74 -5.41 6.85
N ALA A 111 4.97 -5.68 6.37
CA ALA A 111 5.39 -5.39 5.00
C ALA A 111 4.47 -6.04 3.97
N GLN A 112 4.08 -7.30 4.20
CA GLN A 112 3.17 -8.02 3.31
C GLN A 112 1.75 -7.42 3.29
N LYS A 113 1.26 -6.94 4.44
CA LYS A 113 -0.04 -6.23 4.50
C LYS A 113 0.01 -4.88 3.81
N ILE A 114 1.11 -4.13 3.96
CA ILE A 114 1.31 -2.85 3.25
C ILE A 114 1.35 -3.10 1.74
N HIS A 115 2.14 -4.06 1.29
CA HIS A 115 2.22 -4.43 -0.13
C HIS A 115 0.83 -4.78 -0.68
N ASN A 116 0.10 -5.67 -0.02
CA ASN A 116 -1.24 -6.09 -0.44
C ASN A 116 -2.24 -4.91 -0.48
N TYR A 117 -2.19 -4.01 0.50
CA TYR A 117 -3.01 -2.80 0.50
C TYR A 117 -2.73 -1.91 -0.71
N ILE A 118 -1.45 -1.70 -1.05
CA ILE A 118 -1.07 -0.88 -2.21
C ILE A 118 -1.54 -1.54 -3.51
N VAL A 119 -1.34 -2.85 -3.67
CA VAL A 119 -1.82 -3.60 -4.85
C VAL A 119 -3.33 -3.48 -5.01
N GLN A 120 -4.09 -3.80 -3.95
CA GLN A 120 -5.57 -3.79 -4.02
C GLN A 120 -6.11 -2.37 -4.20
N GLY A 121 -5.50 -1.39 -3.54
CA GLY A 121 -5.89 0.01 -3.68
C GLY A 121 -5.63 0.55 -5.09
N THR A 122 -4.48 0.24 -5.66
CA THR A 122 -4.14 0.63 -7.04
C THR A 122 -5.09 -0.01 -8.06
N LEU A 123 -5.38 -1.31 -7.92
CA LEU A 123 -6.37 -2.00 -8.74
C LEU A 123 -7.76 -1.37 -8.62
N HIS A 124 -8.18 -1.02 -7.41
CA HIS A 124 -9.46 -0.35 -7.18
C HIS A 124 -9.53 0.99 -7.92
N ASP A 125 -8.49 1.82 -7.83
CA ASP A 125 -8.45 3.14 -8.47
C ASP A 125 -8.45 3.00 -10.00
N TRP A 126 -7.63 2.10 -10.52
CA TRP A 126 -7.56 1.83 -11.94
C TRP A 126 -8.89 1.32 -12.52
N TYR A 127 -9.54 0.35 -11.86
CA TYR A 127 -10.85 -0.14 -12.30
C TYR A 127 -11.95 0.91 -12.19
N SER A 128 -11.90 1.75 -11.15
CA SER A 128 -12.88 2.83 -10.96
C SER A 128 -12.82 3.85 -12.09
N GLU A 129 -11.61 4.20 -12.57
CA GLU A 129 -11.43 5.12 -13.67
C GLU A 129 -11.93 4.55 -15.01
N GLN A 130 -11.77 3.24 -15.19
CA GLN A 130 -12.29 2.53 -16.37
C GLN A 130 -13.80 2.22 -16.27
N ASN A 131 -14.50 2.72 -15.25
CA ASN A 131 -15.89 2.36 -14.93
C ASN A 131 -16.14 0.84 -14.80
N LEU A 132 -15.12 0.10 -14.43
CA LEU A 132 -15.17 -1.33 -14.17
C LEU A 132 -15.37 -1.60 -12.68
N LYS A 133 -16.11 -2.66 -12.37
CA LYS A 133 -16.29 -3.07 -10.98
C LYS A 133 -15.03 -3.74 -10.45
N GLY A 134 -14.38 -3.12 -9.46
CA GLY A 134 -13.23 -3.69 -8.76
C GLY A 134 -13.59 -4.92 -7.92
N ASN A 135 -12.56 -5.66 -7.49
CA ASN A 135 -12.72 -6.81 -6.60
C ASN A 135 -12.81 -6.40 -5.12
N VAL A 136 -12.35 -5.18 -4.80
CA VAL A 136 -12.28 -4.63 -3.45
C VAL A 136 -13.05 -3.32 -3.41
N SER A 137 -13.86 -3.13 -2.38
CA SER A 137 -14.61 -1.89 -2.14
C SER A 137 -13.75 -0.84 -1.40
N ALA A 138 -14.19 0.40 -1.39
CA ALA A 138 -13.55 1.46 -0.62
C ALA A 138 -13.56 1.15 0.89
N ASP A 139 -14.63 0.56 1.40
CA ASP A 139 -14.76 0.18 2.82
C ASP A 139 -13.76 -0.90 3.21
N GLU A 140 -13.55 -1.91 2.35
CA GLU A 140 -12.53 -2.95 2.56
C GLU A 140 -11.12 -2.37 2.55
N LEU A 141 -10.82 -1.38 1.72
CA LEU A 141 -9.54 -0.69 1.72
C LEU A 141 -9.32 0.10 3.02
N GLU A 142 -10.35 0.77 3.54
CA GLU A 142 -10.28 1.45 4.84
C GLU A 142 -10.08 0.46 6.00
N GLU A 143 -10.70 -0.71 5.94
CA GLU A 143 -10.46 -1.80 6.90
C GLU A 143 -9.01 -2.29 6.84
N MET A 144 -8.42 -2.44 5.65
CA MET A 144 -7.02 -2.83 5.48
C MET A 144 -6.07 -1.79 6.07
N GLU A 145 -6.28 -0.49 5.82
CA GLU A 145 -5.52 0.61 6.43
C GLU A 145 -5.60 0.57 7.95
N SER A 146 -6.81 0.39 8.46
CA SER A 146 -7.08 0.35 9.90
C SER A 146 -6.43 -0.87 10.55
N ALA A 147 -6.41 -2.03 9.87
CA ALA A 147 -5.74 -3.23 10.33
C ALA A 147 -4.21 -3.05 10.39
N ILE A 148 -3.60 -2.39 9.39
CA ILE A 148 -2.17 -2.05 9.37
C ILE A 148 -1.83 -1.13 10.56
N ALA A 149 -2.59 -0.06 10.74
CA ALA A 149 -2.41 0.88 11.85
C ALA A 149 -2.60 0.20 13.23
N CYS A 150 -3.57 -0.71 13.34
CA CYS A 150 -3.82 -1.47 14.56
C CYS A 150 -2.65 -2.40 14.92
N MET A 151 -2.02 -3.06 13.93
CA MET A 151 -0.82 -3.88 14.17
C MET A 151 0.30 -3.08 14.82
N LEU A 152 0.49 -1.84 14.41
CA LEU A 152 1.49 -0.95 14.98
C LEU A 152 1.06 -0.44 16.37
N ARG A 153 -0.19 -0.02 16.54
CA ARG A 153 -0.72 0.48 17.82
C ARG A 153 -0.78 -0.59 18.90
N SER A 154 -1.18 -1.80 18.59
CA SER A 154 -1.28 -2.90 19.57
C SER A 154 0.04 -3.22 20.24
N SER A 155 1.15 -2.88 19.58
CA SER A 155 2.50 -3.03 20.14
C SER A 155 2.85 -1.97 21.18
N TYR A 156 2.12 -0.84 21.22
CA TYR A 156 2.31 0.22 22.23
C TYR A 156 1.52 -0.02 23.53
N VAL A 157 0.55 -0.93 23.55
CA VAL A 157 -0.41 -1.13 24.67
C VAL A 157 -0.09 -2.38 25.50
N LYS A 158 1.17 -2.71 25.75
CA LYS A 158 1.51 -3.59 26.88
C LYS A 158 2.02 -2.76 28.06
N ARG A 159 1.15 -1.96 28.67
CA ARG A 159 1.33 -1.65 30.10
C ARG A 159 1.03 -2.93 30.86
N PRO A 160 1.96 -3.49 31.67
CA PRO A 160 1.60 -4.51 32.62
C PRO A 160 0.54 -3.90 33.54
N LEU A 161 -0.58 -4.60 33.69
CA LEU A 161 -1.54 -4.30 34.74
C LEU A 161 -0.75 -4.35 36.05
N GLN A 162 -0.57 -3.22 36.71
CA GLN A 162 -0.03 -3.23 38.07
C GLN A 162 -1.03 -4.00 38.92
N PRO A 163 -0.60 -5.06 39.63
CA PRO A 163 -1.47 -5.73 40.56
C PRO A 163 -1.93 -4.68 41.59
N PHE A 164 -3.25 -4.60 41.79
CA PHE A 164 -3.82 -3.77 42.85
C PHE A 164 -3.15 -4.23 44.16
N GLY A 165 -2.31 -3.40 44.74
CA GLY A 165 -1.78 -3.59 46.06
C GLY A 165 -2.94 -3.62 47.08
N PRO A 166 -2.83 -4.41 48.17
CA PRO A 166 -3.87 -4.45 49.17
C PRO A 166 -4.08 -3.06 49.75
N ARG A 167 -5.32 -2.62 49.82
CA ARG A 167 -5.72 -1.43 50.58
C ARG A 167 -5.58 -1.75 52.05
N ASN A 168 -4.65 -1.12 52.73
CA ASN A 168 -4.65 -1.01 54.20
C ASN A 168 -5.64 0.06 54.62
#